data_e7f9e907a3c11dd22a7c525c470404f0
#
_entry.id   e7f9e907a3c11dd22a7c525c470404f0
#
_cell.length_a   1.000
_cell.length_b   1.000
_cell.length_c   1.000
_cell.angle_alpha   90.00
_cell.angle_beta   90.00
_cell.angle_gamma   90.00
#
_symmetry.space_group_name_H-M   'P 1'
#
loop_
_entity.id
_entity.type
_entity.pdbx_description
1 polymer ?
#
loop_
_entity_poly.entity_id
_entity_poly.type
_entity_poly.pdbx_seq_one_letter_code
_entity_poly.pdbx_strand_id
1 'polypeptide(L)'
;MGFSFKTVLLRLVQGFIIGAGGILPGISGGVLSVIFGIYRPVMEVLAHPLNGLRRHLSLLLPVSAGAILGFLCGGGLILVLFDRSEKLATCLFIGLILGTLPSLWAEAGAQGRGRGAYLSCAASFLALSAVLLYAQYGAFYTMRPGFLGFLFCGLLWGLSLIVPGMTSSSILMAVGLFTPMAEGFAKLDMAVILPWLLGMALIVLTLARVVNWCFRAHYPLFYHAVFGIVLASTVVIIPLHYDGARDALLCLLAAALGALAAYLSAKLQPKEDA
;
A
#
# COMPACT_ATOMS: atom_id res chain seq x y z
N MET A 1 -20.36 -12.11 18.82
CA MET A 1 -20.68 -10.99 17.91
C MET A 1 -20.95 -11.57 16.53
N GLY A 2 -22.20 -11.50 16.05
CA GLY A 2 -22.58 -12.08 14.76
C GLY A 2 -22.02 -11.23 13.61
N PHE A 3 -21.21 -11.85 12.79
CA PHE A 3 -20.73 -11.22 11.56
C PHE A 3 -21.92 -10.97 10.63
N SER A 4 -22.23 -9.71 10.33
CA SER A 4 -23.15 -9.44 9.23
C SER A 4 -22.48 -9.92 7.93
N PHE A 5 -23.19 -10.74 7.15
CA PHE A 5 -22.71 -11.23 5.85
C PHE A 5 -22.20 -10.07 4.95
N LYS A 6 -22.88 -8.93 5.00
CA LYS A 6 -22.48 -7.72 4.27
C LYS A 6 -21.10 -7.21 4.69
N THR A 7 -20.81 -7.21 6.01
CA THR A 7 -19.51 -6.77 6.53
C THR A 7 -18.39 -7.73 6.12
N VAL A 8 -18.61 -9.04 6.21
CA VAL A 8 -17.62 -10.04 5.77
C VAL A 8 -17.32 -9.91 4.28
N LEU A 9 -18.36 -9.78 3.45
CA LEU A 9 -18.21 -9.61 2.00
C LEU A 9 -17.43 -8.32 1.67
N LEU A 10 -17.76 -7.21 2.34
CA LEU A 10 -17.04 -5.94 2.15
C LEU A 10 -15.54 -6.10 2.49
N ARG A 11 -15.23 -6.74 3.62
CA ARG A 11 -13.84 -6.97 4.05
C ARG A 11 -13.10 -7.92 3.12
N LEU A 12 -13.75 -8.93 2.57
CA LEU A 12 -13.20 -9.80 1.51
C LEU A 12 -12.85 -9.00 0.25
N VAL A 13 -13.76 -8.14 -0.21
CA VAL A 13 -13.53 -7.29 -1.39
C VAL A 13 -12.39 -6.31 -1.14
N GLN A 14 -12.35 -5.66 0.02
CA GLN A 14 -11.25 -4.77 0.40
C GLN A 14 -9.91 -5.51 0.41
N GLY A 15 -9.88 -6.70 1.01
CA GLY A 15 -8.71 -7.58 0.99
C GLY A 15 -8.29 -7.95 -0.43
N PHE A 16 -9.23 -8.34 -1.27
CA PHE A 16 -8.97 -8.67 -2.68
C PHE A 16 -8.29 -7.50 -3.41
N ILE A 17 -8.80 -6.28 -3.25
CA ILE A 17 -8.22 -5.08 -3.87
C ILE A 17 -6.80 -4.81 -3.33
N ILE A 18 -6.58 -5.00 -2.01
CA ILE A 18 -5.24 -4.86 -1.39
C ILE A 18 -4.26 -5.88 -1.96
N GLY A 19 -4.66 -7.15 -2.04
CA GLY A 19 -3.81 -8.23 -2.53
C GLY A 19 -3.48 -8.08 -4.01
N ALA A 20 -4.48 -7.77 -4.81
CA ALA A 20 -4.34 -7.50 -6.23
C ALA A 20 -3.46 -6.26 -6.50
N GLY A 21 -3.70 -5.15 -5.76
CA GLY A 21 -2.91 -3.92 -5.88
C GLY A 21 -1.47 -4.08 -5.41
N GLY A 22 -1.20 -5.01 -4.49
CA GLY A 22 0.16 -5.27 -4.00
C GLY A 22 1.11 -5.89 -5.03
N ILE A 23 0.59 -6.48 -6.10
CA ILE A 23 1.38 -7.07 -7.19
C ILE A 23 1.84 -5.98 -8.17
N LEU A 24 1.10 -4.88 -8.27
CA LEU A 24 1.30 -3.88 -9.29
C LEU A 24 2.49 -2.97 -9.01
N PRO A 25 3.40 -2.78 -9.98
CA PRO A 25 4.41 -1.74 -9.88
C PRO A 25 3.74 -0.36 -9.75
N GLY A 26 4.19 0.44 -8.80
CA GLY A 26 3.63 1.79 -8.57
C GLY A 26 2.41 1.84 -7.65
N ILE A 27 1.73 0.72 -7.38
CA ILE A 27 0.61 0.67 -6.44
C ILE A 27 1.04 -0.06 -5.17
N SER A 28 0.78 0.56 -4.02
CA SER A 28 1.14 -0.02 -2.74
C SER A 28 -0.09 -0.60 -2.05
N GLY A 29 -0.07 -1.91 -1.77
CA GLY A 29 -1.07 -2.55 -0.91
C GLY A 29 -1.16 -1.88 0.48
N GLY A 30 -0.06 -1.29 0.95
CA GLY A 30 -0.02 -0.48 2.16
C GLY A 30 -0.92 0.76 2.07
N VAL A 31 -0.88 1.50 0.95
CA VAL A 31 -1.79 2.64 0.71
C VAL A 31 -3.24 2.19 0.71
N LEU A 32 -3.54 1.10 0.00
CA LEU A 32 -4.89 0.54 -0.03
C LEU A 32 -5.36 0.10 1.37
N SER A 33 -4.47 -0.43 2.19
CA SER A 33 -4.80 -0.80 3.57
C SER A 33 -5.10 0.43 4.45
N VAL A 34 -4.38 1.55 4.25
CA VAL A 34 -4.68 2.83 4.91
C VAL A 34 -6.05 3.33 4.48
N ILE A 35 -6.32 3.33 3.19
CA ILE A 35 -7.57 3.76 2.56
C ILE A 35 -8.78 3.03 3.14
N PHE A 36 -8.65 1.72 3.34
CA PHE A 36 -9.73 0.89 3.87
C PHE A 36 -9.77 0.82 5.41
N GLY A 37 -8.94 1.60 6.11
CA GLY A 37 -8.86 1.62 7.57
C GLY A 37 -8.27 0.34 8.18
N ILE A 38 -7.59 -0.47 7.37
CA ILE A 38 -7.03 -1.78 7.78
C ILE A 38 -5.58 -1.64 8.27
N TYR A 39 -4.90 -0.56 7.89
CA TYR A 39 -3.47 -0.36 8.18
C TYR A 39 -3.17 -0.35 9.69
N ARG A 40 -3.92 0.43 10.48
CA ARG A 40 -3.73 0.52 11.94
C ARG A 40 -3.92 -0.83 12.65
N PRO A 41 -5.01 -1.59 12.42
CA PRO A 41 -5.15 -2.96 12.90
C PRO A 41 -3.98 -3.88 12.54
N VAL A 42 -3.49 -3.81 11.29
CA VAL A 42 -2.32 -4.60 10.85
C VAL A 42 -1.07 -4.21 11.65
N MET A 43 -0.79 -2.91 11.81
CA MET A 43 0.36 -2.43 12.59
C MET A 43 0.26 -2.84 14.08
N GLU A 44 -0.94 -2.85 14.65
CA GLU A 44 -1.15 -3.33 16.02
C GLU A 44 -0.86 -4.83 16.16
N VAL A 45 -1.27 -5.64 15.17
CA VAL A 45 -0.93 -7.09 15.14
C VAL A 45 0.57 -7.30 14.96
N LEU A 46 1.21 -6.58 14.06
CA LEU A 46 2.66 -6.71 13.84
C LEU A 46 3.49 -6.28 15.05
N ALA A 47 3.02 -5.26 15.80
CA ALA A 47 3.67 -4.80 17.01
C ALA A 47 3.44 -5.73 18.22
N HIS A 48 2.22 -6.29 18.33
CA HIS A 48 1.77 -7.13 19.44
C HIS A 48 0.97 -8.34 18.94
N PRO A 49 1.60 -9.37 18.37
CA PRO A 49 0.93 -10.42 17.59
C PRO A 49 -0.21 -11.11 18.34
N LEU A 50 0.00 -11.52 19.59
CA LEU A 50 -1.00 -12.28 20.34
C LEU A 50 -2.24 -11.43 20.72
N ASN A 51 -2.02 -10.23 21.21
CA ASN A 51 -3.09 -9.34 21.65
C ASN A 51 -3.79 -8.66 20.47
N GLY A 52 -3.01 -8.20 19.49
CA GLY A 52 -3.53 -7.57 18.28
C GLY A 52 -4.38 -8.53 17.46
N LEU A 53 -3.91 -9.79 17.28
CA LEU A 53 -4.66 -10.79 16.52
C LEU A 53 -6.00 -11.11 17.19
N ARG A 54 -6.02 -11.31 18.52
CA ARG A 54 -7.27 -11.57 19.25
C ARG A 54 -8.27 -10.42 19.11
N ARG A 55 -7.79 -9.17 19.11
CA ARG A 55 -8.61 -7.98 19.00
C ARG A 55 -9.17 -7.75 17.60
N HIS A 56 -8.35 -7.99 16.57
CA HIS A 56 -8.67 -7.66 15.18
C HIS A 56 -8.95 -8.88 14.30
N LEU A 57 -9.07 -10.09 14.88
CA LEU A 57 -9.27 -11.33 14.12
C LEU A 57 -10.49 -11.26 13.20
N SER A 58 -11.58 -10.68 13.70
CA SER A 58 -12.84 -10.53 12.97
C SER A 58 -12.74 -9.67 11.71
N LEU A 59 -11.86 -8.69 11.73
CA LEU A 59 -11.57 -7.82 10.58
C LEU A 59 -10.51 -8.46 9.69
N LEU A 60 -9.42 -8.93 10.28
CA LEU A 60 -8.25 -9.36 9.51
C LEU A 60 -8.43 -10.72 8.83
N LEU A 61 -9.24 -11.62 9.38
CA LEU A 61 -9.48 -12.92 8.77
C LEU A 61 -10.10 -12.79 7.37
N PRO A 62 -11.24 -12.10 7.17
CA PRO A 62 -11.81 -11.94 5.84
C PRO A 62 -10.93 -11.07 4.93
N VAL A 63 -10.25 -10.06 5.48
CA VAL A 63 -9.30 -9.24 4.70
C VAL A 63 -8.14 -10.06 4.20
N SER A 64 -7.53 -10.90 5.06
CA SER A 64 -6.40 -11.75 4.66
C SER A 64 -6.83 -12.80 3.63
N ALA A 65 -8.01 -13.42 3.81
CA ALA A 65 -8.56 -14.34 2.82
C ALA A 65 -8.78 -13.65 1.47
N GLY A 66 -9.36 -12.45 1.48
CA GLY A 66 -9.51 -11.62 0.29
C GLY A 66 -8.18 -11.25 -0.33
N ALA A 67 -7.18 -10.85 0.49
CA ALA A 67 -5.86 -10.47 0.00
C ALA A 67 -5.11 -11.65 -0.67
N ILE A 68 -5.21 -12.84 -0.09
CA ILE A 68 -4.66 -14.06 -0.71
C ILE A 68 -5.34 -14.34 -2.04
N LEU A 69 -6.68 -14.29 -2.10
CA LEU A 69 -7.43 -14.46 -3.33
C LEU A 69 -7.08 -13.38 -4.37
N GLY A 70 -6.97 -12.13 -3.93
CA GLY A 70 -6.57 -11.01 -4.79
C GLY A 70 -5.15 -11.16 -5.33
N PHE A 71 -4.24 -11.66 -4.50
CA PHE A 71 -2.87 -11.95 -4.92
C PHE A 71 -2.82 -13.10 -5.93
N LEU A 72 -3.52 -14.21 -5.68
CA LEU A 72 -3.48 -15.40 -6.52
C LEU A 72 -4.29 -15.24 -7.82
N CYS A 73 -5.51 -14.70 -7.72
CA CYS A 73 -6.44 -14.62 -8.85
C CYS A 73 -6.44 -13.21 -9.49
N GLY A 74 -6.20 -12.17 -8.68
CA GLY A 74 -6.19 -10.78 -9.13
C GLY A 74 -5.01 -10.48 -10.03
N GLY A 75 -3.87 -11.16 -9.84
CA GLY A 75 -2.70 -11.03 -10.69
C GLY A 75 -3.04 -11.27 -12.17
N GLY A 76 -3.78 -12.32 -12.49
CA GLY A 76 -4.21 -12.61 -13.86
C GLY A 76 -5.18 -11.56 -14.42
N LEU A 77 -6.19 -11.17 -13.65
CA LEU A 77 -7.16 -10.16 -14.07
C LEU A 77 -6.52 -8.78 -14.25
N ILE A 78 -5.61 -8.42 -13.36
CA ILE A 78 -4.88 -7.16 -13.39
C ILE A 78 -3.87 -7.17 -14.54
N LEU A 79 -3.15 -8.26 -14.78
CA LEU A 79 -2.27 -8.40 -15.95
C LEU A 79 -3.06 -8.18 -17.25
N VAL A 80 -4.24 -8.80 -17.40
CA VAL A 80 -5.11 -8.56 -18.56
C VAL A 80 -5.55 -7.10 -18.67
N LEU A 81 -5.84 -6.43 -17.55
CA LEU A 81 -6.21 -5.01 -17.53
C LEU A 81 -5.01 -4.12 -17.89
N PHE A 82 -3.82 -4.44 -17.39
CA PHE A 82 -2.58 -3.74 -17.70
C PHE A 82 -2.09 -3.99 -19.11
N ASP A 83 -2.17 -5.23 -19.61
CA ASP A 83 -1.87 -5.57 -21.01
C ASP A 83 -2.78 -4.85 -22.00
N ARG A 84 -4.04 -4.63 -21.61
CA ARG A 84 -4.99 -3.84 -22.40
C ARG A 84 -4.71 -2.36 -22.36
N SER A 85 -4.45 -1.80 -21.19
CA SER A 85 -4.05 -0.41 -20.98
C SER A 85 -3.57 -0.17 -19.55
N GLU A 86 -2.26 -0.09 -19.37
CA GLU A 86 -1.61 0.28 -18.12
C GLU A 86 -2.13 1.64 -17.60
N LYS A 87 -2.36 2.60 -18.51
CA LYS A 87 -2.88 3.93 -18.18
C LYS A 87 -4.27 3.88 -17.56
N LEU A 88 -5.20 3.10 -18.14
CA LEU A 88 -6.57 2.97 -17.60
C LEU A 88 -6.57 2.32 -16.23
N ALA A 89 -5.78 1.27 -16.04
CA ALA A 89 -5.62 0.60 -14.76
C ALA A 89 -5.08 1.58 -13.70
N THR A 90 -4.01 2.29 -14.01
CA THR A 90 -3.41 3.30 -13.14
C THR A 90 -4.41 4.40 -12.78
N CYS A 91 -5.16 4.93 -13.76
CA CYS A 91 -6.17 5.95 -13.51
C CYS A 91 -7.31 5.45 -12.62
N LEU A 92 -7.75 4.20 -12.78
CA LEU A 92 -8.75 3.57 -11.89
C LEU A 92 -8.25 3.54 -10.44
N PHE A 93 -6.99 3.16 -10.22
CA PHE A 93 -6.39 3.14 -8.88
C PHE A 93 -6.18 4.54 -8.30
N ILE A 94 -5.74 5.51 -9.11
CA ILE A 94 -5.69 6.92 -8.71
C ILE A 94 -7.09 7.36 -8.24
N GLY A 95 -8.13 7.02 -8.97
CA GLY A 95 -9.51 7.28 -8.58
C GLY A 95 -9.87 6.67 -7.24
N LEU A 96 -9.56 5.38 -7.02
CA LEU A 96 -9.78 4.71 -5.74
C LEU A 96 -9.12 5.48 -4.58
N ILE A 97 -7.88 5.94 -4.76
CA ILE A 97 -7.18 6.74 -3.75
C ILE A 97 -7.86 8.08 -3.53
N LEU A 98 -8.12 8.84 -4.60
CA LEU A 98 -8.75 10.15 -4.52
C LEU A 98 -10.13 10.11 -3.85
N GLY A 99 -10.92 9.07 -4.11
CA GLY A 99 -12.25 8.88 -3.50
C GLY A 99 -12.21 8.69 -1.98
N THR A 100 -11.07 8.28 -1.43
CA THR A 100 -10.90 8.06 0.02
C THR A 100 -10.15 9.18 0.73
N LEU A 101 -9.50 10.10 -0.01
CA LEU A 101 -8.79 11.22 0.60
C LEU A 101 -9.63 12.03 1.58
N PRO A 102 -10.93 12.32 1.31
CA PRO A 102 -11.75 13.06 2.27
C PRO A 102 -11.91 12.37 3.62
N SER A 103 -12.11 11.04 3.62
CA SER A 103 -12.22 10.27 4.86
C SER A 103 -10.88 10.16 5.58
N LEU A 104 -9.79 9.95 4.85
CA LEU A 104 -8.44 9.92 5.40
C LEU A 104 -8.05 11.27 6.02
N TRP A 105 -8.42 12.37 5.37
CA TRP A 105 -8.21 13.71 5.89
C TRP A 105 -9.03 13.99 7.15
N ALA A 106 -10.28 13.53 7.19
CA ALA A 106 -11.13 13.64 8.37
C ALA A 106 -10.53 12.86 9.55
N GLU A 107 -10.08 11.63 9.31
CA GLU A 107 -9.43 10.79 10.31
C GLU A 107 -8.11 11.42 10.82
N ALA A 108 -7.27 11.95 9.93
CA ALA A 108 -6.05 12.65 10.31
C ALA A 108 -6.30 13.83 11.24
N GLY A 109 -7.46 14.46 11.14
CA GLY A 109 -7.88 15.57 11.98
C GLY A 109 -8.68 15.21 13.24
N ALA A 110 -8.95 13.92 13.49
CA ALA A 110 -9.80 13.46 14.58
C ALA A 110 -9.31 13.92 15.98
N GLN A 111 -8.00 14.05 16.17
CA GLN A 111 -7.39 14.54 17.41
C GLN A 111 -6.83 15.98 17.30
N GLY A 112 -7.34 16.76 16.35
CA GLY A 112 -6.94 18.16 16.14
C GLY A 112 -5.89 18.33 15.04
N ARG A 113 -5.69 19.58 14.60
CA ARG A 113 -4.77 20.00 13.53
C ARG A 113 -3.95 21.18 13.96
N GLY A 114 -2.76 20.93 14.50
CA GLY A 114 -1.78 21.96 14.80
C GLY A 114 -0.86 22.25 13.60
N ARG A 115 -0.06 23.32 13.67
CA ARG A 115 0.95 23.66 12.64
C ARG A 115 1.90 22.49 12.37
N GLY A 116 2.28 21.72 13.39
CA GLY A 116 3.12 20.54 13.23
C GLY A 116 2.51 19.45 12.33
N ALA A 117 1.19 19.26 12.36
CA ALA A 117 0.49 18.30 11.51
C ALA A 117 0.62 18.66 10.02
N TYR A 118 0.42 19.93 9.65
CA TYR A 118 0.61 20.39 8.27
C TYR A 118 2.07 20.31 7.82
N LEU A 119 3.02 20.64 8.71
CA LEU A 119 4.45 20.50 8.42
C LEU A 119 4.84 19.02 8.23
N SER A 120 4.31 18.13 9.04
CA SER A 120 4.53 16.69 8.91
C SER A 120 4.00 16.15 7.57
N CYS A 121 2.80 16.58 7.16
CA CYS A 121 2.23 16.25 5.85
C CYS A 121 3.13 16.76 4.71
N ALA A 122 3.53 18.01 4.72
CA ALA A 122 4.38 18.59 3.69
C ALA A 122 5.76 17.93 3.63
N ALA A 123 6.39 17.73 4.79
CA ALA A 123 7.70 17.08 4.88
C ALA A 123 7.68 15.64 4.34
N SER A 124 6.68 14.84 4.74
CA SER A 124 6.54 13.46 4.26
C SER A 124 6.20 13.40 2.77
N PHE A 125 5.34 14.30 2.28
CA PHE A 125 5.06 14.44 0.84
C PHE A 125 6.33 14.72 0.04
N LEU A 126 7.10 15.73 0.43
CA LEU A 126 8.33 16.11 -0.27
C LEU A 126 9.40 15.02 -0.18
N ALA A 127 9.59 14.42 1.01
CA ALA A 127 10.58 13.37 1.22
C ALA A 127 10.27 12.14 0.36
N LEU A 128 9.03 11.64 0.37
CA LEU A 128 8.68 10.47 -0.43
C LEU A 128 8.66 10.80 -1.92
N SER A 129 8.16 11.96 -2.34
CA SER A 129 8.21 12.38 -3.75
C SER A 129 9.66 12.42 -4.26
N ALA A 130 10.59 12.97 -3.48
CA ALA A 130 12.00 13.00 -3.83
C ALA A 130 12.58 11.59 -3.96
N VAL A 131 12.26 10.67 -3.03
CA VAL A 131 12.71 9.27 -3.09
C VAL A 131 12.15 8.56 -4.32
N LEU A 132 10.84 8.70 -4.59
CA LEU A 132 10.20 8.03 -5.73
C LEU A 132 10.67 8.58 -7.08
N LEU A 133 10.82 9.90 -7.21
CA LEU A 133 11.37 10.52 -8.42
C LEU A 133 12.84 10.14 -8.64
N TYR A 134 13.63 10.11 -7.56
CA TYR A 134 15.00 9.61 -7.65
C TYR A 134 15.04 8.14 -8.04
N ALA A 135 14.14 7.32 -7.52
CA ALA A 135 14.01 5.91 -7.89
C ALA A 135 13.60 5.73 -9.37
N GLN A 136 12.82 6.65 -9.92
CA GLN A 136 12.34 6.59 -11.29
C GLN A 136 13.35 7.11 -12.32
N TYR A 137 14.09 8.17 -11.99
CA TYR A 137 14.98 8.87 -12.92
C TYR A 137 16.46 8.82 -12.54
N GLY A 138 16.80 8.34 -11.34
CA GLY A 138 18.16 8.27 -10.84
C GLY A 138 18.96 7.11 -11.43
N ALA A 139 20.27 7.27 -11.52
CA ALA A 139 21.18 6.17 -11.84
C ALA A 139 21.51 5.39 -10.58
N PHE A 140 20.97 4.18 -10.45
CA PHE A 140 21.32 3.29 -9.36
C PHE A 140 22.47 2.37 -9.74
N TYR A 141 23.32 2.10 -8.75
CA TYR A 141 24.34 1.06 -8.88
C TYR A 141 23.66 -0.31 -8.86
N THR A 142 23.95 -1.13 -9.87
CA THR A 142 23.44 -2.51 -9.89
C THR A 142 24.07 -3.33 -8.77
N MET A 143 23.22 -3.88 -7.90
CA MET A 143 23.64 -4.75 -6.81
C MET A 143 23.79 -6.20 -7.31
N ARG A 144 24.82 -6.89 -6.81
CA ARG A 144 24.99 -8.32 -7.13
C ARG A 144 23.96 -9.19 -6.39
N PRO A 145 23.31 -10.14 -7.07
CA PRO A 145 22.46 -11.14 -6.44
C PRO A 145 23.30 -11.98 -5.45
N GLY A 146 22.77 -12.17 -4.25
CA GLY A 146 23.43 -12.95 -3.20
C GLY A 146 22.72 -12.74 -1.86
N PHE A 147 23.23 -13.34 -0.79
CA PHE A 147 22.62 -13.29 0.53
C PHE A 147 22.29 -11.85 0.99
N LEU A 148 23.26 -10.93 0.91
CA LEU A 148 23.05 -9.53 1.30
C LEU A 148 22.09 -8.80 0.35
N GLY A 149 22.14 -9.10 -0.95
CA GLY A 149 21.19 -8.54 -1.91
C GLY A 149 19.76 -9.00 -1.62
N PHE A 150 19.54 -10.27 -1.34
CA PHE A 150 18.20 -10.79 -1.02
C PHE A 150 17.73 -10.39 0.38
N LEU A 151 18.63 -10.23 1.34
CA LEU A 151 18.34 -9.61 2.65
C LEU A 151 17.83 -8.17 2.46
N PHE A 152 18.52 -7.39 1.62
CA PHE A 152 18.10 -6.02 1.27
C PHE A 152 16.73 -6.01 0.57
N CYS A 153 16.47 -6.96 -0.34
CA CYS A 153 15.13 -7.13 -0.91
C CYS A 153 14.06 -7.31 0.18
N GLY A 154 14.33 -8.17 1.15
CA GLY A 154 13.42 -8.40 2.29
C GLY A 154 13.23 -7.17 3.16
N LEU A 155 14.28 -6.42 3.46
CA LEU A 155 14.20 -5.14 4.18
C LEU A 155 13.30 -4.14 3.45
N LEU A 156 13.47 -3.97 2.14
CA LEU A 156 12.64 -3.07 1.33
C LEU A 156 11.19 -3.52 1.26
N TRP A 157 10.93 -4.82 1.14
CA TRP A 157 9.56 -5.36 1.16
C TRP A 157 8.89 -5.15 2.51
N GLY A 158 9.59 -5.43 3.61
CA GLY A 158 9.09 -5.15 4.96
C GLY A 158 8.85 -3.67 5.20
N LEU A 159 9.72 -2.80 4.67
CA LEU A 159 9.54 -1.36 4.74
C LEU A 159 8.30 -0.90 3.96
N SER A 160 8.07 -1.45 2.76
CA SER A 160 6.86 -1.15 1.97
C SER A 160 5.56 -1.63 2.62
N LEU A 161 5.63 -2.68 3.44
CA LEU A 161 4.48 -3.13 4.22
C LEU A 161 4.14 -2.14 5.33
N ILE A 162 5.16 -1.51 5.91
CA ILE A 162 5.02 -0.60 7.06
C ILE A 162 4.84 0.85 6.62
N VAL A 163 5.54 1.28 5.57
CA VAL A 163 5.43 2.65 5.04
C VAL A 163 4.47 2.63 3.85
N PRO A 164 3.23 3.08 4.01
CA PRO A 164 2.27 3.09 2.91
C PRO A 164 2.78 4.00 1.78
N GLY A 165 2.55 3.60 0.53
CA GLY A 165 2.99 4.36 -0.65
C GLY A 165 4.43 4.13 -1.10
N MET A 166 5.23 3.40 -0.34
CA MET A 166 6.56 2.99 -0.78
C MET A 166 6.44 1.74 -1.66
N THR A 167 6.88 1.81 -2.90
CA THR A 167 6.94 0.67 -3.81
C THR A 167 8.35 0.08 -3.83
N SER A 168 8.55 -1.02 -3.11
CA SER A 168 9.84 -1.74 -3.10
C SER A 168 10.24 -2.26 -4.48
N SER A 169 9.26 -2.70 -5.28
CA SER A 169 9.50 -3.23 -6.63
C SER A 169 10.24 -2.23 -7.53
N SER A 170 9.86 -0.96 -7.52
CA SER A 170 10.51 0.07 -8.34
C SER A 170 11.99 0.27 -7.95
N ILE A 171 12.29 0.29 -6.64
CA ILE A 171 13.67 0.40 -6.14
C ILE A 171 14.46 -0.85 -6.51
N LEU A 172 13.88 -2.05 -6.32
CA LEU A 172 14.53 -3.31 -6.67
C LEU A 172 14.79 -3.47 -8.16
N MET A 173 13.88 -2.98 -9.02
CA MET A 173 14.12 -2.89 -10.47
C MET A 173 15.30 -1.97 -10.78
N ALA A 174 15.35 -0.81 -10.16
CA ALA A 174 16.42 0.17 -10.37
C ALA A 174 17.80 -0.35 -9.97
N VAL A 175 17.89 -1.15 -8.87
CA VAL A 175 19.15 -1.78 -8.44
C VAL A 175 19.41 -3.16 -9.07
N GLY A 176 18.53 -3.64 -9.96
CA GLY A 176 18.70 -4.90 -10.70
C GLY A 176 18.43 -6.18 -9.91
N LEU A 177 17.84 -6.09 -8.71
CA LEU A 177 17.57 -7.25 -7.84
C LEU A 177 16.17 -7.84 -8.00
N PHE A 178 15.24 -7.14 -8.66
CA PHE A 178 13.85 -7.59 -8.79
C PHE A 178 13.74 -8.91 -9.56
N THR A 179 14.36 -9.00 -10.75
CA THR A 179 14.29 -10.20 -11.58
C THR A 179 14.94 -11.43 -10.92
N PRO A 180 16.18 -11.35 -10.37
CA PRO A 180 16.76 -12.49 -9.65
C PRO A 180 15.93 -12.94 -8.43
N MET A 181 15.34 -12.00 -7.71
CA MET A 181 14.44 -12.31 -6.60
C MET A 181 13.18 -13.03 -7.11
N ALA A 182 12.50 -12.52 -8.12
CA ALA A 182 11.29 -13.11 -8.69
C ALA A 182 11.53 -14.53 -9.23
N GLU A 183 12.65 -14.75 -9.92
CA GLU A 183 13.06 -16.08 -10.39
C GLU A 183 13.31 -17.05 -9.23
N GLY A 184 13.96 -16.58 -8.16
CA GLY A 184 14.20 -17.38 -6.96
C GLY A 184 12.89 -17.80 -6.29
N PHE A 185 11.90 -16.91 -6.19
CA PHE A 185 10.57 -17.27 -5.69
C PHE A 185 9.86 -18.26 -6.60
N ALA A 186 9.91 -18.07 -7.92
CA ALA A 186 9.28 -19.00 -8.88
C ALA A 186 9.87 -20.42 -8.80
N LYS A 187 11.18 -20.52 -8.51
CA LYS A 187 11.90 -21.80 -8.35
C LYS A 187 11.88 -22.35 -6.93
N LEU A 188 11.24 -21.65 -5.96
CA LEU A 188 11.28 -21.96 -4.53
C LEU A 188 12.71 -22.06 -3.98
N ASP A 189 13.63 -21.24 -4.48
CA ASP A 189 15.04 -21.24 -4.07
C ASP A 189 15.19 -20.67 -2.64
N MET A 190 15.56 -21.54 -1.70
CA MET A 190 15.76 -21.16 -0.30
C MET A 190 16.94 -20.20 -0.10
N ALA A 191 17.92 -20.18 -1.01
CA ALA A 191 19.00 -19.21 -0.96
C ALA A 191 18.53 -17.77 -1.23
N VAL A 192 17.36 -17.62 -1.84
CA VAL A 192 16.68 -16.33 -2.06
C VAL A 192 15.64 -16.07 -0.97
N ILE A 193 14.78 -17.07 -0.70
CA ILE A 193 13.62 -16.93 0.18
C ILE A 193 14.04 -16.69 1.63
N LEU A 194 15.03 -17.43 2.16
CA LEU A 194 15.44 -17.30 3.56
C LEU A 194 16.03 -15.93 3.88
N PRO A 195 17.02 -15.38 3.13
CA PRO A 195 17.52 -14.03 3.37
C PRO A 195 16.42 -12.97 3.23
N TRP A 196 15.53 -13.13 2.24
CA TRP A 196 14.40 -12.22 2.04
C TRP A 196 13.44 -12.23 3.25
N LEU A 197 13.04 -13.41 3.74
CA LEU A 197 12.21 -13.55 4.94
C LEU A 197 12.88 -12.95 6.17
N LEU A 198 14.19 -13.17 6.33
CA LEU A 198 14.97 -12.63 7.44
C LEU A 198 14.96 -11.08 7.41
N GLY A 199 15.24 -10.48 6.25
CA GLY A 199 15.21 -9.03 6.06
C GLY A 199 13.84 -8.45 6.33
N MET A 200 12.79 -9.08 5.80
CA MET A 200 11.40 -8.67 6.03
C MET A 200 11.02 -8.76 7.51
N ALA A 201 11.32 -9.89 8.17
CA ALA A 201 11.05 -10.07 9.59
C ALA A 201 11.78 -9.03 10.45
N LEU A 202 13.06 -8.76 10.15
CA LEU A 202 13.86 -7.79 10.89
C LEU A 202 13.23 -6.39 10.88
N ILE A 203 12.86 -5.89 9.69
CA ILE A 203 12.29 -4.54 9.57
C ILE A 203 10.86 -4.49 10.14
N VAL A 204 10.06 -5.53 9.92
CA VAL A 204 8.69 -5.60 10.43
C VAL A 204 8.69 -5.61 11.96
N LEU A 205 9.49 -6.46 12.59
CA LEU A 205 9.51 -6.57 14.06
C LEU A 205 10.08 -5.32 14.75
N THR A 206 11.00 -4.62 14.12
CA THR A 206 11.58 -3.39 14.68
C THR A 206 10.69 -2.18 14.41
N LEU A 207 10.34 -1.94 13.16
CA LEU A 207 9.68 -0.71 12.74
C LEU A 207 8.17 -0.71 13.05
N ALA A 208 7.47 -1.86 13.04
CA ALA A 208 6.06 -1.91 13.37
C ALA A 208 5.78 -1.43 14.81
N ARG A 209 6.68 -1.71 15.76
CA ARG A 209 6.57 -1.20 17.13
C ARG A 209 6.70 0.32 17.18
N VAL A 210 7.66 0.88 16.45
CA VAL A 210 7.86 2.33 16.35
C VAL A 210 6.65 3.01 15.73
N VAL A 211 6.14 2.46 14.64
CA VAL A 211 4.95 2.98 13.95
C VAL A 211 3.71 2.94 14.86
N ASN A 212 3.49 1.82 15.55
CA ASN A 212 2.38 1.70 16.49
C ASN A 212 2.52 2.67 17.68
N TRP A 213 3.74 2.88 18.18
CA TRP A 213 4.01 3.90 19.19
C TRP A 213 3.72 5.33 18.67
N CYS A 214 4.15 5.65 17.44
CA CYS A 214 3.86 6.94 16.81
C CYS A 214 2.36 7.19 16.67
N PHE A 215 1.57 6.18 16.30
CA PHE A 215 0.11 6.29 16.26
C PHE A 215 -0.50 6.58 17.62
N ARG A 216 0.08 6.06 18.71
CA ARG A 216 -0.46 6.29 20.08
C ARG A 216 0.01 7.60 20.69
N ALA A 217 1.30 7.94 20.52
CA ALA A 217 1.91 9.08 21.18
C ALA A 217 1.77 10.39 20.38
N HIS A 218 1.77 10.32 19.06
CA HIS A 218 1.83 11.47 18.16
C HIS A 218 0.82 11.36 17.01
N TYR A 219 -0.41 10.95 17.32
CA TYR A 219 -1.46 10.67 16.33
C TYR A 219 -1.63 11.76 15.27
N PRO A 220 -1.81 13.06 15.58
CA PRO A 220 -2.03 14.08 14.55
C PRO A 220 -0.85 14.24 13.60
N LEU A 221 0.38 14.21 14.12
CA LEU A 221 1.58 14.36 13.29
C LEU A 221 1.74 13.14 12.38
N PHE A 222 1.60 11.95 12.97
CA PHE A 222 1.85 10.71 12.23
C PHE A 222 0.79 10.45 11.16
N TYR A 223 -0.48 10.70 11.47
CA TYR A 223 -1.56 10.51 10.51
C TYR A 223 -1.49 11.51 9.34
N HIS A 224 -1.10 12.77 9.62
CA HIS A 224 -0.84 13.73 8.55
C HIS A 224 0.41 13.39 7.73
N ALA A 225 1.44 12.78 8.34
CA ALA A 225 2.57 12.24 7.59
C ALA A 225 2.13 11.13 6.65
N VAL A 226 1.31 10.18 7.12
CA VAL A 226 0.73 9.12 6.29
C VAL A 226 -0.10 9.71 5.14
N PHE A 227 -0.91 10.73 5.41
CA PHE A 227 -1.66 11.42 4.37
C PHE A 227 -0.75 12.06 3.31
N GLY A 228 0.34 12.72 3.72
CA GLY A 228 1.36 13.26 2.79
C GLY A 228 2.03 12.17 1.95
N ILE A 229 2.34 11.03 2.54
CA ILE A 229 2.89 9.85 1.85
C ILE A 229 1.91 9.33 0.79
N VAL A 230 0.62 9.21 1.11
CA VAL A 230 -0.42 8.78 0.17
C VAL A 230 -0.55 9.75 -0.99
N LEU A 231 -0.53 11.06 -0.72
CA LEU A 231 -0.55 12.08 -1.78
C LEU A 231 0.68 11.98 -2.69
N ALA A 232 1.89 11.83 -2.11
CA ALA A 232 3.14 11.73 -2.87
C ALA A 232 3.11 10.53 -3.82
N SER A 233 2.75 9.35 -3.33
CA SER A 233 2.65 8.14 -4.16
C SER A 233 1.61 8.28 -5.26
N THR A 234 0.49 8.94 -4.98
CA THR A 234 -0.57 9.17 -5.97
C THR A 234 -0.11 10.11 -7.08
N VAL A 235 0.54 11.22 -6.74
CA VAL A 235 1.02 12.21 -7.72
C VAL A 235 2.08 11.63 -8.64
N VAL A 236 3.01 10.83 -8.11
CA VAL A 236 4.12 10.25 -8.88
C VAL A 236 3.66 9.23 -9.92
N ILE A 237 2.55 8.53 -9.69
CA ILE A 237 2.03 7.53 -10.64
C ILE A 237 1.08 8.10 -11.70
N ILE A 238 0.76 9.42 -11.67
CA ILE A 238 -0.12 10.05 -12.67
C ILE A 238 0.52 9.90 -14.06
N PRO A 239 -0.17 9.27 -15.04
CA PRO A 239 0.35 9.20 -16.40
C PRO A 239 0.38 10.58 -17.02
N LEU A 240 1.55 11.01 -17.51
CA LEU A 240 1.75 12.35 -18.09
C LEU A 240 1.50 12.41 -19.61
N HIS A 241 1.41 11.24 -20.28
CA HIS A 241 1.24 11.17 -21.72
C HIS A 241 -0.07 10.45 -22.06
N TYR A 242 -0.89 11.11 -22.88
CA TYR A 242 -2.15 10.58 -23.40
C TYR A 242 -2.11 10.52 -24.92
N ASP A 243 -2.63 9.43 -25.49
CA ASP A 243 -2.63 9.17 -26.94
C ASP A 243 -3.83 9.85 -27.64
N GLY A 244 -4.20 11.04 -27.18
CA GLY A 244 -5.29 11.85 -27.70
C GLY A 244 -6.46 12.02 -26.74
N ALA A 245 -7.47 12.81 -27.18
CA ALA A 245 -8.60 13.20 -26.33
C ALA A 245 -9.45 12.00 -25.86
N ARG A 246 -9.56 10.96 -26.69
CA ARG A 246 -10.32 9.73 -26.35
C ARG A 246 -9.64 8.97 -25.20
N ASP A 247 -8.32 8.83 -25.25
CA ASP A 247 -7.53 8.15 -24.20
C ASP A 247 -7.62 8.93 -22.88
N ALA A 248 -7.45 10.26 -22.93
CA ALA A 248 -7.62 11.13 -21.76
C ALA A 248 -9.03 11.03 -21.15
N LEU A 249 -10.07 10.96 -21.97
CA LEU A 249 -11.46 10.80 -21.50
C LEU A 249 -11.67 9.44 -20.83
N LEU A 250 -11.16 8.36 -21.41
CA LEU A 250 -11.26 7.02 -20.82
C LEU A 250 -10.52 6.94 -19.48
N CYS A 251 -9.34 7.54 -19.37
CA CYS A 251 -8.59 7.66 -18.12
C CYS A 251 -9.35 8.45 -17.05
N LEU A 252 -9.98 9.56 -17.44
CA LEU A 252 -10.83 10.36 -16.54
C LEU A 252 -12.05 9.56 -16.05
N LEU A 253 -12.71 8.83 -16.94
CA LEU A 253 -13.85 7.97 -16.59
C LEU A 253 -13.40 6.82 -15.66
N ALA A 254 -12.25 6.19 -15.92
CA ALA A 254 -11.69 5.16 -15.04
C ALA A 254 -11.40 5.73 -13.65
N ALA A 255 -10.79 6.92 -13.56
CA ALA A 255 -10.56 7.59 -12.30
C ALA A 255 -11.86 7.95 -11.57
N ALA A 256 -12.86 8.46 -12.29
CA ALA A 256 -14.17 8.76 -11.71
C ALA A 256 -14.88 7.51 -11.17
N LEU A 257 -14.82 6.39 -11.89
CA LEU A 257 -15.36 5.10 -11.44
C LEU A 257 -14.64 4.61 -10.18
N GLY A 258 -13.30 4.68 -10.15
CA GLY A 258 -12.52 4.35 -8.99
C GLY A 258 -12.89 5.20 -7.77
N ALA A 259 -12.99 6.52 -7.96
CA ALA A 259 -13.36 7.45 -6.90
C ALA A 259 -14.78 7.18 -6.35
N LEU A 260 -15.72 6.90 -7.23
CA LEU A 260 -17.09 6.55 -6.83
C LEU A 260 -17.13 5.24 -6.05
N ALA A 261 -16.43 4.20 -6.52
CA ALA A 261 -16.35 2.91 -5.85
C ALA A 261 -15.75 3.04 -4.45
N ALA A 262 -14.65 3.80 -4.31
CA ALA A 262 -14.01 4.06 -3.03
C ALA A 262 -14.90 4.86 -2.07
N TYR A 263 -15.56 5.90 -2.56
CA TYR A 263 -16.48 6.72 -1.77
C TYR A 263 -17.67 5.91 -1.26
N LEU A 264 -18.27 5.06 -2.11
CA LEU A 264 -19.35 4.16 -1.71
C LEU A 264 -18.88 3.12 -0.68
N SER A 265 -17.68 2.55 -0.89
CA SER A 265 -17.07 1.63 0.06
C SER A 265 -16.84 2.28 1.44
N ALA A 266 -16.39 3.53 1.47
CA ALA A 266 -16.18 4.27 2.72
C ALA A 266 -17.50 4.52 3.48
N LYS A 267 -18.61 4.79 2.76
CA LYS A 267 -19.93 4.94 3.36
C LYS A 267 -20.52 3.64 3.92
N LEU A 268 -20.13 2.51 3.37
CA LEU A 268 -20.59 1.18 3.80
C LEU A 268 -19.79 0.62 4.97
N GLN A 269 -18.69 1.27 5.37
CA GLN A 269 -17.94 0.86 6.55
C GLN A 269 -18.79 1.06 7.79
N PRO A 270 -18.93 0.02 8.66
CA PRO A 270 -19.52 0.22 9.97
C PRO A 270 -18.67 1.26 10.72
N LYS A 271 -19.30 2.27 11.28
CA LYS A 271 -18.62 3.13 12.28
C LYS A 271 -18.18 2.19 13.38
N GLU A 272 -16.89 1.93 13.51
CA GLU A 272 -16.37 1.32 14.72
C GLU A 272 -16.64 2.33 15.83
N ASP A 273 -17.52 1.95 16.76
CA ASP A 273 -17.71 2.68 17.99
C ASP A 273 -16.36 2.81 18.68
N ALA A 274 -15.97 4.06 18.95
CA ALA A 274 -14.68 4.48 19.48
C ALA A 274 -14.42 3.94 20.89
#